data_46f99af79a263551e587f02578fe4614
#
_entry.id   46f99af79a263551e587f02578fe4614
#
_cell.length_a   1.000
_cell.length_b   1.000
_cell.length_c   1.000
_cell.angle_alpha   90.00
_cell.angle_beta   90.00
_cell.angle_gamma   90.00
#
_symmetry.space_group_name_H-M   'P 1'
#
loop_
_entity.id
_entity.type
_entity.pdbx_description
1 polymer ?
#
loop_
_entity_poly.entity_id
_entity_poly.type
_entity_poly.pdbx_seq_one_letter_code
_entity_poly.pdbx_strand_id
1 'polypeptide(L)'
;MECGFGFGPLMGRAAHLGRERMDARMSQYDVTPTQNHTLFYLQSHGGQAPQCEIMEYLRVKPSTANGILDRMEEKKLVSRSVSGSDARRRLITITEKGIRLSALCARCVQEGEAVMLRGFTPEETETLHALLCRVIQNLEEDRNL
;
A
#
# COMPACT_ATOMS: atom_id res chain seq x y z
N MET A 1 14.63 28.28 -0.83
CA MET A 1 13.18 28.24 -1.17
C MET A 1 12.40 28.47 0.10
N GLU A 2 11.97 29.71 0.32
CA GLU A 2 11.10 30.02 1.46
C GLU A 2 9.72 29.46 1.15
N CYS A 3 9.39 28.31 1.76
CA CYS A 3 8.05 27.79 1.74
C CYS A 3 7.21 28.57 2.75
N GLY A 4 6.65 29.71 2.34
CA GLY A 4 5.70 30.51 3.14
C GLY A 4 4.35 29.81 3.38
N PHE A 5 4.28 28.50 3.20
CA PHE A 5 3.08 27.68 3.40
C PHE A 5 3.15 26.96 4.75
N GLY A 6 2.01 26.89 5.45
CA GLY A 6 1.88 26.07 6.63
C GLY A 6 2.13 24.57 6.36
N PHE A 7 2.23 23.77 7.43
CA PHE A 7 2.54 22.34 7.33
C PHE A 7 1.53 21.54 6.47
N GLY A 8 0.24 21.85 6.56
CA GLY A 8 -0.80 21.15 5.80
C GLY A 8 -0.56 21.18 4.28
N PRO A 9 -0.40 22.36 3.66
CA PRO A 9 -0.09 22.49 2.25
C PRO A 9 1.22 21.82 1.84
N LEU A 10 2.27 21.87 2.68
CA LEU A 10 3.55 21.19 2.41
C LEU A 10 3.40 19.68 2.40
N MET A 11 2.74 19.11 3.41
CA MET A 11 2.45 17.68 3.46
C MET A 11 1.59 17.24 2.29
N GLY A 12 0.55 18.01 1.95
CA GLY A 12 -0.33 17.72 0.81
C GLY A 12 0.45 17.69 -0.51
N ARG A 13 1.33 18.66 -0.72
CA ARG A 13 2.19 18.72 -1.91
C ARG A 13 3.18 17.57 -1.97
N ALA A 14 3.86 17.27 -0.87
CA ALA A 14 4.79 16.15 -0.79
C ALA A 14 4.09 14.81 -1.09
N ALA A 15 2.93 14.58 -0.48
CA ALA A 15 2.14 13.38 -0.73
C ALA A 15 1.65 13.28 -2.18
N HIS A 16 1.23 14.40 -2.79
CA HIS A 16 0.81 14.44 -4.18
C HIS A 16 1.95 14.08 -5.13
N LEU A 17 3.10 14.75 -4.99
CA LEU A 17 4.27 14.47 -5.82
C LEU A 17 4.80 13.04 -5.64
N GLY A 18 4.78 12.53 -4.40
CA GLY A 18 5.16 11.15 -4.10
C GLY A 18 4.28 10.15 -4.83
N ARG A 19 2.94 10.33 -4.78
CA ARG A 19 1.98 9.47 -5.51
C ARG A 19 2.19 9.56 -7.03
N GLU A 20 2.27 10.76 -7.59
CA GLU A 20 2.48 10.95 -9.03
C GLU A 20 3.74 10.22 -9.52
N ARG A 21 4.83 10.34 -8.78
CA ARG A 21 6.10 9.65 -9.12
C ARG A 21 6.01 8.14 -8.95
N MET A 22 5.28 7.66 -7.96
CA MET A 22 5.05 6.23 -7.75
C MET A 22 4.19 5.65 -8.87
N ASP A 23 3.10 6.32 -9.23
CA ASP A 23 2.22 5.90 -10.32
C ASP A 23 2.99 5.84 -11.64
N ALA A 24 3.85 6.83 -11.93
CA ALA A 24 4.70 6.81 -13.10
C ALA A 24 5.68 5.61 -13.13
N ARG A 25 6.27 5.25 -11.98
CA ARG A 25 7.15 4.07 -11.88
C ARG A 25 6.39 2.76 -12.03
N MET A 26 5.20 2.69 -11.48
CA MET A 26 4.37 1.50 -11.50
C MET A 26 3.59 1.32 -12.80
N SER A 27 3.47 2.35 -13.64
CA SER A 27 2.70 2.31 -14.90
C SER A 27 3.21 1.27 -15.91
N GLN A 28 4.48 0.86 -15.79
CA GLN A 28 5.06 -0.21 -16.61
C GLN A 28 4.56 -1.62 -16.21
N TYR A 29 3.96 -1.75 -15.03
CA TYR A 29 3.40 -3.00 -14.53
C TYR A 29 1.88 -2.91 -14.54
N ASP A 30 1.21 -3.98 -14.93
CA ASP A 30 -0.26 -4.06 -14.93
C ASP A 30 -0.77 -4.33 -13.50
N VAL A 31 -0.59 -3.34 -12.62
CA VAL A 31 -0.98 -3.41 -11.23
C VAL A 31 -1.49 -2.05 -10.74
N THR A 32 -2.63 -2.04 -10.07
CA THR A 32 -3.13 -0.85 -9.39
C THR A 32 -2.50 -0.70 -7.99
N PRO A 33 -2.49 0.51 -7.39
CA PRO A 33 -2.01 0.69 -6.02
C PRO A 33 -2.69 -0.24 -5.01
N THR A 34 -4.00 -0.42 -5.11
CA THR A 34 -4.75 -1.31 -4.21
C THR A 34 -4.37 -2.78 -4.41
N GLN A 35 -4.16 -3.22 -5.65
CA GLN A 35 -3.67 -4.56 -5.94
C GLN A 35 -2.25 -4.77 -5.38
N ASN A 36 -1.38 -3.78 -5.49
CA ASN A 36 -0.04 -3.84 -4.90
C ASN A 36 -0.10 -3.94 -3.37
N HIS A 37 -0.96 -3.16 -2.71
CA HIS A 37 -1.17 -3.26 -1.26
C HIS A 37 -1.66 -4.65 -0.85
N THR A 38 -2.55 -5.25 -1.65
CA THR A 38 -3.04 -6.62 -1.41
C THR A 38 -1.90 -7.64 -1.53
N LEU A 39 -1.06 -7.54 -2.55
CA LEU A 39 0.10 -8.42 -2.71
C LEU A 39 1.08 -8.27 -1.55
N PHE A 40 1.35 -7.05 -1.13
CA PHE A 40 2.22 -6.76 0.02
C PHE A 40 1.66 -7.37 1.31
N TYR A 41 0.35 -7.21 1.56
CA TYR A 41 -0.32 -7.80 2.72
C TYR A 41 -0.17 -9.32 2.72
N LEU A 42 -0.44 -9.98 1.60
CA LEU A 42 -0.31 -11.44 1.49
C LEU A 42 1.13 -11.89 1.73
N GLN A 43 2.11 -11.21 1.17
CA GLN A 43 3.52 -11.52 1.38
C GLN A 43 3.93 -11.42 2.85
N SER A 44 3.48 -10.38 3.56
CA SER A 44 3.79 -10.18 4.97
C SER A 44 3.07 -11.16 5.91
N HIS A 45 2.07 -11.90 5.40
CA HIS A 45 1.28 -12.88 6.14
C HIS A 45 1.48 -14.32 5.64
N GLY A 46 2.70 -14.64 5.20
CA GLY A 46 3.05 -16.01 4.78
C GLY A 46 2.47 -16.44 3.44
N GLY A 47 2.04 -15.50 2.61
CA GLY A 47 1.55 -15.74 1.25
C GLY A 47 0.07 -16.04 1.13
N GLN A 48 -0.67 -16.07 2.24
CA GLN A 48 -2.11 -16.31 2.22
C GLN A 48 -2.82 -15.60 3.38
N ALA A 49 -4.07 -15.22 3.16
CA ALA A 49 -4.92 -14.62 4.17
C ALA A 49 -6.41 -14.82 3.84
N PRO A 50 -7.29 -14.86 4.86
CA PRO A 50 -8.73 -14.80 4.65
C PRO A 50 -9.13 -13.50 3.95
N GLN A 51 -10.13 -13.59 3.08
CA GLN A 51 -10.64 -12.41 2.35
C GLN A 51 -11.11 -11.29 3.30
N CYS A 52 -11.71 -11.65 4.42
CA CYS A 52 -12.18 -10.67 5.42
C CYS A 52 -11.03 -9.83 6.01
N GLU A 53 -9.86 -10.41 6.26
CA GLU A 53 -8.70 -9.68 6.75
C GLU A 53 -8.13 -8.71 5.70
N ILE A 54 -8.13 -9.12 4.43
CA ILE A 54 -7.73 -8.24 3.33
C ILE A 54 -8.67 -7.04 3.21
N MET A 55 -9.99 -7.28 3.33
CA MET A 55 -11.01 -6.23 3.32
C MET A 55 -10.80 -5.21 4.44
N GLU A 56 -10.53 -5.71 5.64
CA GLU A 56 -10.26 -4.87 6.81
C GLU A 56 -8.98 -4.05 6.62
N TYR A 57 -7.92 -4.68 6.16
CA TYR A 57 -6.65 -4.00 5.86
C TYR A 57 -6.80 -2.90 4.81
N LEU A 58 -7.53 -3.18 3.73
CA LEU A 58 -7.77 -2.21 2.66
C LEU A 58 -8.84 -1.16 3.04
N ARG A 59 -9.59 -1.37 4.12
CA ARG A 59 -10.72 -0.53 4.55
C ARG A 59 -11.76 -0.34 3.43
N VAL A 60 -12.10 -1.42 2.75
CA VAL A 60 -13.07 -1.43 1.65
C VAL A 60 -14.30 -2.27 1.97
N LYS A 61 -15.40 -1.95 1.28
CA LYS A 61 -16.64 -2.74 1.37
C LYS A 61 -16.48 -4.12 0.69
N PRO A 62 -17.30 -5.14 1.08
CA PRO A 62 -17.23 -6.47 0.49
C PRO A 62 -17.33 -6.49 -1.04
N SER A 63 -18.21 -5.70 -1.62
CA SER A 63 -18.37 -5.60 -3.08
C SER A 63 -17.12 -5.06 -3.77
N THR A 64 -16.47 -4.06 -3.18
CA THR A 64 -15.22 -3.49 -3.70
C THR A 64 -14.08 -4.50 -3.61
N ALA A 65 -13.96 -5.20 -2.47
CA ALA A 65 -12.95 -6.25 -2.29
C ALA A 65 -13.12 -7.38 -3.31
N ASN A 66 -14.35 -7.83 -3.54
CA ASN A 66 -14.64 -8.84 -4.55
C ASN A 66 -14.16 -8.38 -5.94
N GLY A 67 -14.48 -7.16 -6.35
CA GLY A 67 -14.05 -6.63 -7.64
C GLY A 67 -12.52 -6.53 -7.78
N ILE A 68 -11.81 -6.16 -6.73
CA ILE A 68 -10.35 -6.12 -6.70
C ILE A 68 -9.77 -7.54 -6.85
N LEU A 69 -10.26 -8.48 -6.04
CA LEU A 69 -9.78 -9.86 -6.04
C LEU A 69 -10.14 -10.61 -7.32
N ASP A 70 -11.31 -10.36 -7.92
CA ASP A 70 -11.70 -10.93 -9.21
C ASP A 70 -10.68 -10.54 -10.30
N ARG A 71 -10.32 -9.26 -10.37
CA ARG A 71 -9.32 -8.79 -11.33
C ARG A 71 -7.92 -9.35 -11.05
N MET A 72 -7.57 -9.49 -9.79
CA MET A 72 -6.28 -10.09 -9.42
C MET A 72 -6.23 -11.59 -9.77
N GLU A 73 -7.33 -12.30 -9.64
CA GLU A 73 -7.45 -13.70 -10.07
C GLU A 73 -7.40 -13.84 -11.60
N GLU A 74 -8.10 -12.97 -12.34
CA GLU A 74 -8.02 -12.91 -13.81
C GLU A 74 -6.58 -12.66 -14.29
N LYS A 75 -5.84 -11.80 -13.61
CA LYS A 75 -4.42 -11.54 -13.86
C LYS A 75 -3.49 -12.67 -13.36
N LYS A 76 -4.03 -13.68 -12.71
CA LYS A 76 -3.29 -14.81 -12.10
C LYS A 76 -2.29 -14.37 -11.03
N LEU A 77 -2.57 -13.28 -10.32
CA LEU A 77 -1.75 -12.77 -9.23
C LEU A 77 -2.07 -13.46 -7.90
N VAL A 78 -3.32 -13.89 -7.75
CA VAL A 78 -3.82 -14.63 -6.59
C VAL A 78 -4.70 -15.78 -7.05
N SER A 79 -4.89 -16.76 -6.17
CA SER A 79 -5.91 -17.80 -6.28
C SER A 79 -6.84 -17.73 -5.08
N ARG A 80 -8.10 -18.12 -5.29
CA ARG A 80 -9.10 -18.20 -4.22
C ARG A 80 -9.49 -19.65 -3.98
N SER A 81 -9.49 -20.07 -2.73
CA SER A 81 -10.03 -21.35 -2.31
C SER A 81 -11.14 -21.12 -1.28
N VAL A 82 -12.15 -22.00 -1.30
CA VAL A 82 -13.22 -21.99 -0.30
C VAL A 82 -12.86 -23.01 0.76
N SER A 83 -12.64 -22.55 1.99
CA SER A 83 -12.49 -23.43 3.14
C SER A 83 -13.86 -23.65 3.78
N GLY A 84 -14.51 -24.78 3.51
CA GLY A 84 -15.81 -25.13 4.04
C GLY A 84 -17.00 -24.50 3.30
N SER A 85 -18.21 -24.57 3.90
CA SER A 85 -19.47 -24.10 3.31
C SER A 85 -19.70 -22.58 3.45
N ASP A 86 -18.82 -21.86 4.13
CA ASP A 86 -18.98 -20.43 4.40
C ASP A 86 -18.14 -19.59 3.42
N ALA A 87 -18.82 -18.83 2.53
CA ALA A 87 -18.19 -17.90 1.60
C ALA A 87 -17.35 -16.80 2.29
N ARG A 88 -17.57 -16.56 3.59
CA ARG A 88 -16.78 -15.61 4.39
C ARG A 88 -15.37 -16.13 4.69
N ARG A 89 -15.13 -17.43 4.52
CA ARG A 89 -13.83 -18.07 4.75
C ARG A 89 -13.06 -18.31 3.47
N ARG A 90 -13.25 -17.47 2.46
CA ARG A 90 -12.43 -17.55 1.26
C ARG A 90 -10.99 -17.23 1.60
N LEU A 91 -10.10 -18.18 1.33
CA LEU A 91 -8.67 -18.02 1.49
C LEU A 91 -8.08 -17.50 0.18
N ILE A 92 -7.36 -16.41 0.28
CA ILE A 92 -6.65 -15.80 -0.85
C ILE A 92 -5.18 -16.17 -0.72
N THR A 93 -4.62 -16.76 -1.77
CA THR A 93 -3.22 -17.18 -1.82
C THR A 93 -2.53 -16.45 -2.95
N ILE A 94 -1.37 -15.86 -2.67
CA ILE A 94 -0.53 -15.23 -3.69
C ILE A 94 0.09 -16.30 -4.58
N THR A 95 0.13 -16.06 -5.90
CA THR A 95 0.78 -16.95 -6.87
C THR A 95 2.26 -16.59 -7.04
N GLU A 96 3.03 -17.44 -7.72
CA GLU A 96 4.42 -17.12 -8.09
C GLU A 96 4.49 -15.84 -8.94
N LYS A 97 3.54 -15.64 -9.86
CA LYS A 97 3.42 -14.40 -10.64
C LYS A 97 3.20 -13.19 -9.73
N GLY A 98 2.31 -13.33 -8.75
CA GLY A 98 2.05 -12.29 -7.73
C GLY A 98 3.29 -11.97 -6.90
N ILE A 99 4.05 -12.98 -6.49
CA ILE A 99 5.31 -12.81 -5.75
C ILE A 99 6.32 -12.03 -6.58
N ARG A 100 6.52 -12.40 -7.84
CA ARG A 100 7.44 -11.68 -8.74
C ARG A 100 7.02 -10.24 -8.95
N LEU A 101 5.73 -9.99 -9.18
CA LEU A 101 5.21 -8.62 -9.33
C LEU A 101 5.37 -7.80 -8.05
N SER A 102 5.09 -8.38 -6.90
CA SER A 102 5.28 -7.72 -5.60
C SER A 102 6.73 -7.31 -5.37
N ALA A 103 7.70 -8.16 -5.76
CA ALA A 103 9.12 -7.83 -5.67
C ALA A 103 9.50 -6.64 -6.58
N LEU A 104 8.96 -6.59 -7.80
CA LEU A 104 9.18 -5.45 -8.72
C LEU A 104 8.57 -4.16 -8.16
N CYS A 105 7.36 -4.23 -7.59
CA CYS A 105 6.72 -3.09 -6.94
C CYS A 105 7.51 -2.61 -5.72
N ALA A 106 8.03 -3.53 -4.91
CA ALA A 106 8.87 -3.19 -3.75
C ALA A 106 10.13 -2.41 -4.18
N ARG A 107 10.75 -2.77 -5.31
CA ARG A 107 11.87 -2.00 -5.87
C ARG A 107 11.45 -0.59 -6.27
N CYS A 108 10.30 -0.42 -6.90
CA CYS A 108 9.76 0.90 -7.23
C CYS A 108 9.55 1.76 -5.98
N VAL A 109 9.06 1.17 -4.89
CA VAL A 109 8.89 1.86 -3.60
C VAL A 109 10.25 2.31 -3.06
N GLN A 110 11.24 1.42 -3.00
CA GLN A 110 12.59 1.73 -2.52
C GLN A 110 13.25 2.84 -3.34
N GLU A 111 13.13 2.79 -4.67
CA GLU A 111 13.63 3.84 -5.56
C GLU A 111 12.92 5.17 -5.31
N GLY A 112 11.62 5.14 -5.06
CA GLY A 112 10.81 6.31 -4.71
C GLY A 112 11.28 6.95 -3.40
N GLU A 113 11.47 6.14 -2.36
CA GLU A 113 12.01 6.60 -1.05
C GLU A 113 13.41 7.18 -1.18
N ALA A 114 14.29 6.52 -1.94
CA ALA A 114 15.64 7.04 -2.18
C ALA A 114 15.63 8.42 -2.86
N VAL A 115 14.66 8.68 -3.73
CA VAL A 115 14.49 10.03 -4.35
C VAL A 115 13.97 11.03 -3.33
N MET A 116 12.99 10.65 -2.50
CA MET A 116 12.42 11.54 -1.47
C MET A 116 13.46 11.93 -0.42
N LEU A 117 14.34 11.01 -0.06
CA LEU A 117 15.33 11.19 1.01
C LEU A 117 16.72 11.59 0.49
N ARG A 118 16.83 11.95 -0.78
CA ARG A 118 18.11 12.35 -1.38
C ARG A 118 18.71 13.54 -0.64
N GLY A 119 19.93 13.39 -0.14
CA GLY A 119 20.66 14.42 0.60
C GLY A 119 20.35 14.44 2.09
N PHE A 120 19.50 13.57 2.60
CA PHE A 120 19.26 13.43 4.03
C PHE A 120 20.34 12.55 4.68
N THR A 121 20.75 12.90 5.88
CA THR A 121 21.52 12.00 6.73
C THR A 121 20.63 10.92 7.34
N PRO A 122 21.19 9.80 7.83
CA PRO A 122 20.41 8.80 8.55
C PRO A 122 19.63 9.40 9.74
N GLU A 123 20.25 10.30 10.51
CA GLU A 123 19.65 10.96 11.66
C GLU A 123 18.49 11.90 11.25
N GLU A 124 18.64 12.62 10.15
CA GLU A 124 17.55 13.44 9.59
C GLU A 124 16.38 12.59 9.11
N THR A 125 16.66 11.44 8.50
CA THR A 125 15.65 10.48 8.06
C THR A 125 14.85 9.92 9.25
N GLU A 126 15.54 9.48 10.30
CA GLU A 126 14.91 8.99 11.52
C GLU A 126 14.06 10.08 12.20
N THR A 127 14.59 11.29 12.28
CA THR A 127 13.88 12.46 12.85
C THR A 127 12.62 12.77 12.06
N LEU A 128 12.71 12.83 10.73
CA LEU A 128 11.55 13.08 9.87
C LEU A 128 10.48 12.00 10.05
N HIS A 129 10.89 10.73 10.08
CA HIS A 129 9.96 9.62 10.31
C HIS A 129 9.25 9.75 11.66
N ALA A 130 9.98 9.99 12.75
CA ALA A 130 9.40 10.15 14.08
C ALA A 130 8.43 11.33 14.16
N LEU A 131 8.78 12.47 13.55
CA LEU A 131 7.92 13.66 13.53
C LEU A 131 6.64 13.44 12.71
N LEU A 132 6.72 12.78 11.57
CA LEU A 132 5.54 12.43 10.77
C LEU A 132 4.62 11.45 11.52
N CYS A 133 5.17 10.45 12.22
CA CYS A 133 4.37 9.56 13.07
C CYS A 133 3.62 10.33 14.16
N ARG A 134 4.24 11.31 14.79
CA ARG A 134 3.57 12.19 15.78
C ARG A 134 2.46 13.01 15.16
N VAL A 135 2.66 13.55 13.97
CA VAL A 135 1.60 14.28 13.24
C VAL A 135 0.41 13.37 12.96
N ILE A 136 0.66 12.14 12.51
CA ILE A 136 -0.39 11.15 12.25
C ILE A 136 -1.16 10.84 13.54
N GLN A 137 -0.45 10.56 14.62
CA GLN A 137 -1.06 10.26 15.92
C GLN A 137 -1.96 11.42 16.40
N ASN A 138 -1.49 12.67 16.35
CA ASN A 138 -2.28 13.83 16.73
C ASN A 138 -3.58 13.96 15.91
N LEU A 139 -3.50 13.69 14.60
CA LEU A 139 -4.67 13.75 13.72
C LEU A 139 -5.66 12.58 13.96
N GLU A 140 -5.16 11.40 14.35
CA GLU A 140 -5.99 10.25 14.70
C GLU A 140 -6.72 10.48 16.04
N GLU A 141 -6.06 11.08 17.01
CA GLU A 141 -6.65 11.46 18.30
C GLU A 141 -7.73 12.52 18.12
N ASP A 142 -7.54 13.52 17.28
CA ASP A 142 -8.53 14.58 16.98
C ASP A 142 -9.80 14.03 16.32
N ARG A 143 -9.73 12.93 15.58
CA ARG A 143 -10.93 12.26 15.00
C ARG A 143 -11.89 11.69 16.03
N ASN A 144 -11.47 11.50 17.27
CA ASN A 144 -12.27 10.91 18.34
C ASN A 144 -12.99 11.98 19.20
N LEU A 145 -12.89 13.25 18.82
CA LEU A 145 -13.63 14.38 19.40
C LEU A 145 -14.87 14.73 18.56
#